data_7559f5bdad434d55789ef3f71742fe01
#
_entry.id   7559f5bdad434d55789ef3f71742fe01
#
_cell.length_a   1.000
_cell.length_b   1.000
_cell.length_c   1.000
_cell.angle_alpha   90.00
_cell.angle_beta   90.00
_cell.angle_gamma   90.00
#
_symmetry.space_group_name_H-M   'P 1'
#
loop_
_entity.id
_entity.type
_entity.pdbx_description
1 polymer ?
#
loop_
_entity_poly.entity_id
_entity_poly.type
_entity_poly.pdbx_seq_one_letter_code
_entity_poly.pdbx_strand_id
1 'polypeptide(L)'
;TRKESSAASDVYKRQLKEWKEQNVFEKSITSRDGKDSYVFYEGPPSANGKPGIHHVLARSIKDIFCRFQTLKGKQVIRKAGWDTHGLPVELGTEKELGITKEDIGTKITIEQYNEACKRTVMRYTDLWNNLTEKMGYWVDMDDPYITYKPKYMETVWWLLKQIYDKGYLYKGYTIQPYSPKAGTGLSSHELNQPGTYQEVTDTTIVAQFKVDKNSTKLFDNQENDVYILAWTTTPWTLPSNTALTVGPNIDYVVVETFNQYTHEPITVVLAKALLSKQFTKPYHLAETEEDFTDYTAGNKTIPYRIIREIKGKDLVGIRYEQLLPWALPYENADNAFQVIPGDFVTTEDGTGIVHTAPTFGADDARVAKDAGVPPMLVLDDHGNAVPLVDLQGRFVASLPKGYGGKFVKNEYYDEGQAPEKSVDVEIAILLKEQNRAFKVEKYKHSYPHCWLSLIHISEPTRRYAIS
;
A
#
# COMPACT_ATOMS: atom_id res chain seq x y z
N THR A 1 16.76 -14.35 47.95
CA THR A 1 16.16 -13.76 46.71
C THR A 1 14.72 -13.34 46.91
N ARG A 2 13.82 -14.16 47.51
CA ARG A 2 12.40 -13.80 47.75
C ARG A 2 12.22 -12.68 48.80
N LYS A 3 13.09 -12.60 49.81
CA LYS A 3 13.09 -11.53 50.83
C LYS A 3 13.58 -10.19 50.27
N GLU A 4 14.57 -10.20 49.39
CA GLU A 4 15.12 -8.99 48.78
C GLU A 4 14.13 -8.37 47.78
N SER A 5 13.38 -9.19 47.00
CA SER A 5 12.36 -8.69 46.11
C SER A 5 11.14 -8.10 46.86
N SER A 6 10.77 -8.61 48.03
CA SER A 6 9.71 -8.05 48.86
C SER A 6 10.12 -6.73 49.49
N ALA A 7 11.35 -6.61 50.02
CA ALA A 7 11.87 -5.38 50.59
C ALA A 7 11.95 -4.24 49.57
N ALA A 8 12.42 -4.50 48.35
CA ALA A 8 12.44 -3.53 47.27
C ALA A 8 11.01 -3.07 46.88
N SER A 9 10.04 -4.00 46.80
CA SER A 9 8.62 -3.69 46.55
C SER A 9 8.01 -2.81 47.66
N ASP A 10 8.36 -3.06 48.91
CA ASP A 10 7.83 -2.29 50.04
C ASP A 10 8.42 -0.87 50.11
N VAL A 11 9.68 -0.70 49.80
CA VAL A 11 10.33 0.63 49.65
C VAL A 11 9.64 1.43 48.55
N TYR A 12 9.42 0.82 47.42
CA TYR A 12 8.79 1.46 46.26
C TYR A 12 7.34 1.90 46.59
N LYS A 13 6.52 1.04 47.19
CA LYS A 13 5.15 1.37 47.59
C LYS A 13 5.10 2.52 48.60
N ARG A 14 6.04 2.53 49.58
CA ARG A 14 6.18 3.62 50.52
C ARG A 14 6.54 4.92 49.83
N GLN A 15 7.44 4.90 48.88
CA GLN A 15 7.83 6.08 48.09
C GLN A 15 6.67 6.68 47.32
N LEU A 16 5.85 5.85 46.65
CA LEU A 16 4.65 6.32 45.93
C LEU A 16 3.64 6.96 46.87
N LYS A 17 3.42 6.36 48.03
CA LYS A 17 2.54 6.91 49.09
C LYS A 17 3.02 8.27 49.56
N GLU A 18 4.31 8.38 49.86
CA GLU A 18 4.93 9.62 50.32
C GLU A 18 4.81 10.73 49.26
N TRP A 19 5.09 10.41 48.00
CA TRP A 19 4.93 11.38 46.92
C TRP A 19 3.50 11.91 46.79
N LYS A 20 2.52 11.05 46.99
CA LYS A 20 1.09 11.44 46.94
C LYS A 20 0.71 12.30 48.15
N GLU A 21 1.07 11.89 49.38
CA GLU A 21 0.77 12.62 50.61
C GLU A 21 1.43 14.01 50.62
N GLN A 22 2.60 14.14 50.09
CA GLN A 22 3.36 15.40 50.03
C GLN A 22 3.09 16.23 48.76
N ASN A 23 2.25 15.78 47.84
CA ASN A 23 2.04 16.39 46.54
C ASN A 23 3.32 16.74 45.78
N VAL A 24 4.28 15.80 45.73
CA VAL A 24 5.63 16.04 45.24
C VAL A 24 5.60 16.37 43.73
N PHE A 25 4.73 15.72 42.96
CA PHE A 25 4.58 16.01 41.52
C PHE A 25 4.11 17.47 41.32
N GLU A 26 3.05 17.90 41.96
CA GLU A 26 2.53 19.28 41.86
C GLU A 26 3.59 20.29 42.32
N LYS A 27 4.25 20.05 43.45
CA LYS A 27 5.35 20.88 43.95
C LYS A 27 6.53 20.95 42.95
N SER A 28 6.77 19.88 42.18
CA SER A 28 7.82 19.89 41.15
C SER A 28 7.54 20.89 40.03
N ILE A 29 6.28 21.26 39.82
CA ILE A 29 5.86 22.23 38.83
C ILE A 29 5.81 23.62 39.46
N THR A 30 5.02 23.78 40.56
CA THR A 30 4.75 25.09 41.18
C THR A 30 5.98 25.74 41.80
N SER A 31 6.91 24.97 42.36
CA SER A 31 8.19 25.52 42.86
C SER A 31 9.11 26.09 41.75
N ARG A 32 8.74 25.92 40.50
CA ARG A 32 9.47 26.41 39.32
C ARG A 32 8.68 27.42 38.50
N ASP A 33 7.67 28.01 39.10
CA ASP A 33 6.92 29.10 38.47
C ASP A 33 7.87 30.25 38.08
N GLY A 34 7.74 30.72 36.83
CA GLY A 34 8.60 31.75 36.26
C GLY A 34 10.00 31.29 35.82
N LYS A 35 10.31 30.01 35.93
CA LYS A 35 11.54 29.43 35.35
C LYS A 35 11.36 29.06 33.89
N ASP A 36 12.47 28.76 33.20
CA ASP A 36 12.44 28.27 31.84
C ASP A 36 11.52 27.07 31.69
N SER A 37 10.63 27.14 30.71
CA SER A 37 9.69 26.07 30.39
C SER A 37 10.36 24.98 29.56
N TYR A 38 10.07 23.72 29.84
CA TYR A 38 10.32 22.60 28.97
C TYR A 38 8.97 22.06 28.48
N VAL A 39 8.74 22.23 27.17
CA VAL A 39 7.46 21.83 26.55
C VAL A 39 7.51 20.34 26.25
N PHE A 40 6.53 19.61 26.79
CA PHE A 40 6.35 18.19 26.59
C PHE A 40 4.90 17.86 26.24
N TYR A 41 4.69 17.22 25.11
CA TYR A 41 3.39 16.71 24.68
C TYR A 41 3.34 15.18 24.85
N GLU A 42 2.40 14.73 25.70
CA GLU A 42 2.14 13.29 25.85
C GLU A 42 1.54 12.72 24.56
N GLY A 43 2.09 11.59 24.08
CA GLY A 43 1.45 10.76 23.08
C GLY A 43 0.40 9.88 23.78
N PRO A 44 -0.90 10.23 23.70
CA PRO A 44 -1.93 9.60 24.52
C PRO A 44 -2.22 8.18 24.05
N PRO A 45 -2.44 7.23 24.98
CA PRO A 45 -2.91 5.90 24.61
C PRO A 45 -4.41 5.92 24.30
N SER A 46 -4.85 4.91 23.52
CA SER A 46 -6.25 4.52 23.45
C SER A 46 -6.60 3.58 24.61
N ALA A 47 -7.71 3.82 25.31
CA ALA A 47 -8.14 2.98 26.43
C ALA A 47 -9.16 1.89 26.04
N ASN A 48 -9.29 1.55 24.76
CA ASN A 48 -10.08 0.42 24.26
C ASN A 48 -9.42 -0.94 24.53
N GLY A 49 -8.10 -0.96 24.80
CA GLY A 49 -7.32 -2.13 25.16
C GLY A 49 -6.65 -2.01 26.52
N LYS A 50 -6.28 -3.16 27.12
CA LYS A 50 -5.51 -3.22 28.35
C LYS A 50 -4.06 -2.79 28.10
N PRO A 51 -3.41 -2.10 29.07
CA PRO A 51 -2.00 -1.73 28.93
C PRO A 51 -1.09 -2.96 28.88
N GLY A 52 -0.11 -2.94 27.95
CA GLY A 52 0.91 -3.97 27.80
C GLY A 52 2.30 -3.49 28.24
N ILE A 53 3.29 -4.39 28.26
CA ILE A 53 4.65 -4.10 28.72
C ILE A 53 5.35 -3.03 27.85
N HIS A 54 5.06 -2.97 26.56
CA HIS A 54 5.61 -1.95 25.66
C HIS A 54 5.16 -0.53 26.03
N HIS A 55 3.95 -0.37 26.58
CA HIS A 55 3.47 0.91 27.10
C HIS A 55 4.26 1.33 28.36
N VAL A 56 4.62 0.38 29.20
CA VAL A 56 5.45 0.66 30.39
C VAL A 56 6.82 1.21 29.97
N LEU A 57 7.46 0.57 29.00
CA LEU A 57 8.76 1.01 28.47
C LEU A 57 8.69 2.44 27.89
N ALA A 58 7.73 2.70 27.00
CA ALA A 58 7.56 4.02 26.39
C ALA A 58 7.32 5.12 27.44
N ARG A 59 6.46 4.86 28.44
CA ARG A 59 6.16 5.80 29.53
C ARG A 59 7.35 6.04 30.44
N SER A 60 8.12 5.01 30.75
CA SER A 60 9.35 5.15 31.54
C SER A 60 10.37 6.06 30.84
N ILE A 61 10.56 5.89 29.52
CA ILE A 61 11.47 6.75 28.75
C ILE A 61 11.00 8.20 28.78
N LYS A 62 9.72 8.48 28.54
CA LYS A 62 9.15 9.81 28.60
C LYS A 62 9.36 10.47 29.98
N ASP A 63 9.11 9.72 31.06
CA ASP A 63 9.26 10.22 32.42
C ASP A 63 10.71 10.57 32.75
N ILE A 64 11.67 9.77 32.29
CA ILE A 64 13.11 10.06 32.48
C ILE A 64 13.48 11.42 31.91
N PHE A 65 13.08 11.72 30.67
CA PHE A 65 13.36 13.01 30.04
C PHE A 65 12.73 14.16 30.79
N CYS A 66 11.46 14.04 31.15
CA CYS A 66 10.72 15.06 31.89
C CYS A 66 11.31 15.30 33.29
N ARG A 67 11.64 14.23 34.03
CA ARG A 67 12.29 14.35 35.35
C ARG A 67 13.68 14.96 35.25
N PHE A 68 14.46 14.59 34.25
CA PHE A 68 15.78 15.15 34.00
C PHE A 68 15.70 16.69 33.80
N GLN A 69 14.76 17.16 32.97
CA GLN A 69 14.57 18.61 32.79
C GLN A 69 14.06 19.31 34.07
N THR A 70 13.22 18.64 34.84
CA THR A 70 12.79 19.12 36.16
C THR A 70 13.98 19.25 37.11
N LEU A 71 14.89 18.26 37.16
CA LEU A 71 16.11 18.33 37.98
C LEU A 71 17.06 19.44 37.54
N LYS A 72 17.05 19.80 36.24
CA LYS A 72 17.79 20.95 35.71
C LYS A 72 17.16 22.31 36.06
N GLY A 73 16.07 22.32 36.82
CA GLY A 73 15.41 23.54 37.29
C GLY A 73 14.34 24.08 36.37
N LYS A 74 14.01 23.40 35.27
CA LYS A 74 12.94 23.83 34.35
C LYS A 74 11.56 23.50 34.86
N GLN A 75 10.57 24.34 34.56
CA GLN A 75 9.18 24.03 34.74
C GLN A 75 8.72 23.08 33.64
N VAL A 76 8.22 21.89 34.02
CA VAL A 76 7.76 20.85 33.07
C VAL A 76 6.31 20.50 33.37
N ILE A 77 5.40 21.13 32.65
CA ILE A 77 3.97 20.82 32.72
C ILE A 77 3.72 19.58 31.84
N ARG A 78 3.05 18.57 32.43
CA ARG A 78 2.81 17.26 31.80
C ARG A 78 1.35 16.92 31.95
N LYS A 79 0.60 16.99 30.87
CA LYS A 79 -0.84 16.72 30.85
C LYS A 79 -1.10 15.34 30.29
N ALA A 80 -1.89 14.52 30.98
CA ALA A 80 -2.36 13.24 30.45
C ALA A 80 -3.34 13.45 29.29
N GLY A 81 -3.56 12.41 28.51
CA GLY A 81 -4.51 12.46 27.39
C GLY A 81 -5.02 11.07 27.01
N TRP A 82 -6.11 11.07 26.25
CA TRP A 82 -6.70 9.87 25.67
C TRP A 82 -6.90 10.07 24.18
N ASP A 83 -6.31 9.17 23.39
CA ASP A 83 -6.59 9.04 21.96
C ASP A 83 -7.88 8.23 21.79
N THR A 84 -8.87 8.84 21.19
CA THR A 84 -10.23 8.29 21.17
C THR A 84 -10.78 8.08 19.76
N HIS A 85 -9.94 8.25 18.74
CA HIS A 85 -10.30 8.08 17.34
C HIS A 85 -9.54 6.92 16.71
N GLY A 86 -10.01 6.54 15.53
CA GLY A 86 -9.31 5.64 14.63
C GLY A 86 -9.87 4.25 14.57
N LEU A 87 -9.38 3.54 13.57
CA LEU A 87 -9.85 2.25 13.12
C LEU A 87 -9.92 1.15 14.21
N PRO A 88 -8.97 1.04 15.16
CA PRO A 88 -9.06 0.02 16.21
C PRO A 88 -10.30 0.18 17.11
N VAL A 89 -10.76 1.43 17.34
CA VAL A 89 -11.96 1.70 18.11
C VAL A 89 -13.19 1.35 17.28
N GLU A 90 -13.23 1.76 16.02
CA GLU A 90 -14.33 1.50 15.09
C GLU A 90 -14.56 0.00 14.90
N LEU A 91 -13.53 -0.75 14.49
CA LEU A 91 -13.63 -2.19 14.28
C LEU A 91 -13.99 -2.95 15.57
N GLY A 92 -13.47 -2.51 16.72
CA GLY A 92 -13.84 -3.09 18.01
C GLY A 92 -15.32 -2.89 18.32
N THR A 93 -15.86 -1.71 18.02
CA THR A 93 -17.27 -1.36 18.23
C THR A 93 -18.17 -2.08 17.21
N GLU A 94 -17.80 -2.12 15.95
CA GLU A 94 -18.53 -2.87 14.90
C GLU A 94 -18.66 -4.36 15.26
N LYS A 95 -17.55 -4.97 15.69
CA LYS A 95 -17.54 -6.36 16.16
C LYS A 95 -18.45 -6.57 17.38
N GLU A 96 -18.45 -5.66 18.35
CA GLU A 96 -19.27 -5.75 19.54
C GLU A 96 -20.77 -5.60 19.22
N LEU A 97 -21.09 -4.72 18.26
CA LEU A 97 -22.47 -4.49 17.82
C LEU A 97 -22.96 -5.51 16.78
N GLY A 98 -22.06 -6.32 16.19
CA GLY A 98 -22.40 -7.27 15.12
C GLY A 98 -22.81 -6.58 13.82
N ILE A 99 -22.21 -5.43 13.49
CA ILE A 99 -22.50 -4.62 12.30
C ILE A 99 -21.27 -4.42 11.42
N THR A 100 -21.51 -3.96 10.19
CA THR A 100 -20.48 -3.51 9.25
C THR A 100 -20.56 -1.99 9.06
N LYS A 101 -19.59 -1.39 8.37
CA LYS A 101 -19.59 0.04 8.05
C LYS A 101 -20.81 0.48 7.24
N GLU A 102 -21.30 -0.39 6.35
CA GLU A 102 -22.48 -0.14 5.51
C GLU A 102 -23.78 -0.07 6.33
N ASP A 103 -23.79 -0.64 7.53
CA ASP A 103 -24.95 -0.62 8.43
C ASP A 103 -25.10 0.71 9.17
N ILE A 104 -24.04 1.53 9.22
CA ILE A 104 -24.04 2.85 9.89
C ILE A 104 -24.88 3.83 9.07
N GLY A 105 -25.86 4.43 9.71
CA GLY A 105 -26.85 5.31 9.07
C GLY A 105 -28.05 4.56 8.46
N THR A 106 -28.04 3.22 8.46
CA THR A 106 -29.12 2.37 7.96
C THR A 106 -29.72 1.50 9.06
N LYS A 107 -28.96 0.54 9.62
CA LYS A 107 -29.40 -0.32 10.74
C LYS A 107 -29.18 0.32 12.11
N ILE A 108 -28.17 1.16 12.23
CA ILE A 108 -27.85 1.93 13.44
C ILE A 108 -27.66 3.40 13.09
N THR A 109 -28.14 4.32 13.92
CA THR A 109 -27.91 5.74 13.67
C THR A 109 -26.45 6.13 13.92
N ILE A 110 -25.98 7.19 13.27
CA ILE A 110 -24.62 7.75 13.48
C ILE A 110 -24.43 8.12 14.96
N GLU A 111 -25.44 8.68 15.59
CA GLU A 111 -25.39 9.05 17.01
C GLU A 111 -25.21 7.83 17.92
N GLN A 112 -26.01 6.78 17.72
CA GLN A 112 -25.90 5.53 18.48
C GLN A 112 -24.53 4.87 18.29
N TYR A 113 -24.01 4.87 17.07
CA TYR A 113 -22.68 4.36 16.76
C TYR A 113 -21.59 5.17 17.48
N ASN A 114 -21.62 6.51 17.39
CA ASN A 114 -20.67 7.37 18.07
C ASN A 114 -20.69 7.19 19.60
N GLU A 115 -21.86 7.06 20.21
CA GLU A 115 -21.96 6.80 21.65
C GLU A 115 -21.41 5.41 22.03
N ALA A 116 -21.59 4.40 21.19
CA ALA A 116 -20.95 3.11 21.38
C ALA A 116 -19.41 3.19 21.30
N CYS A 117 -18.87 3.92 20.32
CA CYS A 117 -17.43 4.18 20.20
C CYS A 117 -16.85 4.89 21.43
N LYS A 118 -17.53 5.93 21.92
CA LYS A 118 -17.12 6.65 23.13
C LYS A 118 -17.07 5.75 24.36
N ARG A 119 -18.05 4.85 24.52
CA ARG A 119 -18.05 3.87 25.64
C ARG A 119 -16.91 2.86 25.50
N THR A 120 -16.72 2.35 24.29
CA THR A 120 -15.69 1.33 24.02
C THR A 120 -14.29 1.89 24.23
N VAL A 121 -14.00 3.09 23.73
CA VAL A 121 -12.65 3.67 23.81
C VAL A 121 -12.22 4.04 25.21
N MET A 122 -13.15 4.35 26.12
CA MET A 122 -12.86 4.70 27.52
C MET A 122 -12.95 3.51 28.49
N ARG A 123 -13.16 2.29 27.99
CA ARG A 123 -13.46 1.09 28.80
C ARG A 123 -12.43 0.76 29.87
N TYR A 124 -11.14 0.95 29.57
CA TYR A 124 -10.05 0.54 30.44
C TYR A 124 -9.27 1.70 31.06
N THR A 125 -9.84 2.90 31.11
CA THR A 125 -9.20 4.09 31.70
C THR A 125 -8.73 3.86 33.13
N ASP A 126 -9.52 3.17 33.94
CA ASP A 126 -9.15 2.87 35.34
C ASP A 126 -7.90 1.99 35.43
N LEU A 127 -7.76 0.99 34.52
CA LEU A 127 -6.57 0.15 34.48
C LEU A 127 -5.33 0.95 34.09
N TRP A 128 -5.48 1.86 33.14
CA TRP A 128 -4.42 2.74 32.69
C TRP A 128 -4.00 3.74 33.77
N ASN A 129 -4.94 4.34 34.47
CA ASN A 129 -4.67 5.24 35.60
C ASN A 129 -3.95 4.51 36.73
N ASN A 130 -4.42 3.31 37.09
CA ASN A 130 -3.80 2.48 38.10
C ASN A 130 -2.35 2.08 37.73
N LEU A 131 -2.12 1.74 36.45
CA LEU A 131 -0.76 1.46 35.95
C LEU A 131 0.11 2.71 36.05
N THR A 132 -0.37 3.88 35.67
CA THR A 132 0.33 5.16 35.73
C THR A 132 0.79 5.48 37.15
N GLU A 133 -0.11 5.34 38.12
CA GLU A 133 0.21 5.50 39.54
C GLU A 133 1.25 4.47 40.02
N LYS A 134 1.05 3.19 39.70
CA LYS A 134 1.97 2.12 40.08
C LYS A 134 3.38 2.26 39.51
N MET A 135 3.49 2.81 38.32
CA MET A 135 4.78 3.13 37.69
C MET A 135 5.47 4.33 38.37
N GLY A 136 4.73 5.13 39.12
CA GLY A 136 5.21 6.44 39.58
C GLY A 136 5.46 7.41 38.43
N TYR A 137 4.76 7.25 37.33
CA TYR A 137 4.85 8.13 36.16
C TYR A 137 4.19 9.48 36.50
N TRP A 138 4.97 10.54 36.46
CA TRP A 138 4.53 11.88 36.78
C TRP A 138 3.84 12.54 35.61
N VAL A 139 2.52 12.52 35.60
CA VAL A 139 1.66 13.16 34.61
C VAL A 139 0.34 13.57 35.27
N ASP A 140 -0.15 14.74 34.94
CA ASP A 140 -1.42 15.25 35.43
C ASP A 140 -2.59 14.47 34.80
N MET A 141 -3.29 13.68 35.63
CA MET A 141 -4.45 12.87 35.26
C MET A 141 -5.79 13.50 35.71
N ASP A 142 -5.79 14.63 36.40
CA ASP A 142 -7.02 15.25 36.92
C ASP A 142 -7.76 16.01 35.83
N ASP A 143 -7.02 16.62 34.88
CA ASP A 143 -7.60 17.30 33.72
C ASP A 143 -6.98 16.79 32.41
N PRO A 144 -7.22 15.52 32.01
CA PRO A 144 -6.68 14.96 30.79
C PRO A 144 -7.37 15.57 29.55
N TYR A 145 -6.62 15.78 28.48
CA TYR A 145 -7.27 16.07 27.21
C TYR A 145 -7.81 14.77 26.59
N ILE A 146 -8.99 14.87 25.98
CA ILE A 146 -9.67 13.74 25.35
C ILE A 146 -10.00 14.16 23.92
N THR A 147 -9.48 13.45 22.93
CA THR A 147 -9.50 13.91 21.55
C THR A 147 -10.91 14.06 20.94
N TYR A 148 -11.94 13.37 21.45
CA TYR A 148 -13.33 13.57 21.02
C TYR A 148 -14.04 14.77 21.69
N LYS A 149 -13.41 15.44 22.66
CA LYS A 149 -14.05 16.61 23.29
C LYS A 149 -14.06 17.80 22.33
N PRO A 150 -15.18 18.58 22.30
CA PRO A 150 -15.30 19.74 21.40
C PRO A 150 -14.13 20.72 21.49
N LYS A 151 -13.68 21.05 22.68
CA LYS A 151 -12.56 21.97 22.93
C LYS A 151 -11.26 21.52 22.24
N TYR A 152 -10.98 20.19 22.22
CA TYR A 152 -9.82 19.66 21.51
C TYR A 152 -10.02 19.76 19.99
N MET A 153 -11.19 19.33 19.49
CA MET A 153 -11.49 19.37 18.06
C MET A 153 -11.46 20.79 17.50
N GLU A 154 -12.05 21.76 18.22
CA GLU A 154 -12.03 23.19 17.85
C GLU A 154 -10.59 23.72 17.75
N THR A 155 -9.72 23.34 18.67
CA THR A 155 -8.31 23.74 18.64
C THR A 155 -7.60 23.14 17.39
N VAL A 156 -7.84 21.87 17.07
CA VAL A 156 -7.30 21.24 15.86
C VAL A 156 -7.81 21.93 14.60
N TRP A 157 -9.12 22.24 14.53
CA TRP A 157 -9.71 22.95 13.39
C TRP A 157 -9.15 24.37 13.24
N TRP A 158 -8.91 25.05 14.34
CA TRP A 158 -8.26 26.35 14.30
C TRP A 158 -6.84 26.27 13.73
N LEU A 159 -6.05 25.29 14.15
CA LEU A 159 -4.70 25.04 13.60
C LEU A 159 -4.75 24.71 12.10
N LEU A 160 -5.66 23.82 11.68
CA LEU A 160 -5.87 23.49 10.27
C LEU A 160 -6.25 24.72 9.44
N LYS A 161 -7.11 25.59 10.00
CA LYS A 161 -7.44 26.86 9.34
C LYS A 161 -6.21 27.77 9.16
N GLN A 162 -5.33 27.86 10.15
CA GLN A 162 -4.09 28.63 10.01
C GLN A 162 -3.18 28.07 8.90
N ILE A 163 -3.13 26.74 8.76
CA ILE A 163 -2.35 26.08 7.71
C ILE A 163 -3.01 26.31 6.34
N TYR A 164 -4.33 26.22 6.25
CA TYR A 164 -5.09 26.50 5.04
C TYR A 164 -4.92 27.95 4.57
N ASP A 165 -5.02 28.93 5.48
CA ASP A 165 -4.87 30.34 5.16
C ASP A 165 -3.45 30.69 4.64
N LYS A 166 -2.45 29.86 4.98
CA LYS A 166 -1.08 29.93 4.45
C LYS A 166 -0.90 29.21 3.12
N GLY A 167 -1.92 28.58 2.58
CA GLY A 167 -1.87 27.83 1.32
C GLY A 167 -1.19 26.46 1.39
N TYR A 168 -0.88 25.95 2.59
CA TYR A 168 -0.22 24.66 2.77
C TYR A 168 -1.22 23.48 2.83
N LEU A 169 -2.49 23.75 3.04
CA LEU A 169 -3.54 22.74 3.02
C LEU A 169 -4.33 22.86 1.72
N TYR A 170 -4.31 21.83 0.91
CA TYR A 170 -5.00 21.79 -0.38
C TYR A 170 -5.62 20.41 -0.61
N LYS A 171 -6.61 20.34 -1.50
CA LYS A 171 -7.23 19.09 -1.92
C LYS A 171 -6.43 18.46 -3.06
N GLY A 172 -5.96 17.24 -2.86
CA GLY A 172 -5.16 16.52 -3.85
C GLY A 172 -5.45 15.03 -3.86
N TYR A 173 -4.70 14.31 -4.69
CA TYR A 173 -4.76 12.85 -4.78
C TYR A 173 -3.40 12.27 -4.43
N THR A 174 -3.40 11.18 -3.70
CA THR A 174 -2.21 10.37 -3.45
C THR A 174 -2.54 8.89 -3.63
N ILE A 175 -1.53 8.11 -3.98
CA ILE A 175 -1.60 6.66 -4.00
C ILE A 175 -1.10 6.18 -2.65
N GLN A 176 -1.90 5.35 -1.98
CA GLN A 176 -1.52 4.74 -0.71
C GLN A 176 -2.10 3.32 -0.60
N PRO A 177 -1.43 2.42 0.14
CA PRO A 177 -1.95 1.08 0.41
C PRO A 177 -3.34 1.15 1.04
N TYR A 178 -4.22 0.27 0.59
CA TYR A 178 -5.61 0.22 1.03
C TYR A 178 -6.01 -1.20 1.39
N SER A 179 -6.69 -1.37 2.50
CA SER A 179 -7.29 -2.65 2.89
C SER A 179 -8.79 -2.65 2.63
N PRO A 180 -9.29 -3.40 1.62
CA PRO A 180 -10.73 -3.50 1.36
C PRO A 180 -11.51 -4.04 2.55
N LYS A 181 -10.97 -5.04 3.26
CA LYS A 181 -11.61 -5.66 4.43
C LYS A 181 -11.71 -4.69 5.62
N ALA A 182 -10.68 -3.89 5.85
CA ALA A 182 -10.71 -2.84 6.88
C ALA A 182 -11.40 -1.55 6.41
N GLY A 183 -11.64 -1.40 5.10
CA GLY A 183 -12.29 -0.23 4.50
C GLY A 183 -11.49 1.05 4.64
N THR A 184 -10.15 0.97 4.73
CA THR A 184 -9.29 2.15 4.95
C THR A 184 -7.93 2.06 4.28
N GLY A 185 -7.33 3.24 4.00
CA GLY A 185 -5.93 3.35 3.64
C GLY A 185 -5.03 3.08 4.85
N LEU A 186 -3.84 2.57 4.59
CA LEU A 186 -2.84 2.25 5.59
C LEU A 186 -1.65 3.19 5.47
N SER A 187 -1.12 3.62 6.59
CA SER A 187 0.09 4.43 6.66
C SER A 187 1.35 3.57 6.46
N SER A 188 2.46 4.20 6.11
CA SER A 188 3.76 3.53 6.07
C SER A 188 4.15 2.92 7.42
N HIS A 189 3.72 3.53 8.54
CA HIS A 189 3.95 2.97 9.88
C HIS A 189 3.21 1.64 10.08
N GLU A 190 1.97 1.53 9.63
CA GLU A 190 1.18 0.29 9.70
C GLU A 190 1.76 -0.80 8.82
N LEU A 191 2.33 -0.44 7.67
CA LEU A 191 3.04 -1.38 6.80
C LEU A 191 4.36 -1.89 7.40
N ASN A 192 4.99 -1.11 8.28
CA ASN A 192 6.23 -1.48 8.96
C ASN A 192 6.01 -2.28 10.25
N GLN A 193 4.78 -2.65 10.59
CA GLN A 193 4.51 -3.50 11.75
C GLN A 193 5.09 -4.90 11.55
N PRO A 194 5.62 -5.53 12.62
CA PRO A 194 6.09 -6.91 12.54
C PRO A 194 4.98 -7.86 12.07
N GLY A 195 5.29 -8.72 11.09
CA GLY A 195 4.34 -9.68 10.53
C GLY A 195 3.41 -9.13 9.45
N THR A 196 3.53 -7.86 9.09
CA THR A 196 2.76 -7.29 7.97
C THR A 196 3.12 -7.95 6.65
N TYR A 197 4.41 -8.14 6.37
CA TYR A 197 4.84 -8.82 5.16
C TYR A 197 4.89 -10.33 5.39
N GLN A 198 4.16 -11.06 4.54
CA GLN A 198 4.09 -12.52 4.57
C GLN A 198 4.46 -13.08 3.20
N GLU A 199 5.03 -14.28 3.19
CA GLU A 199 5.33 -15.02 1.97
C GLU A 199 4.05 -15.57 1.34
N VAL A 200 3.76 -15.15 0.10
CA VAL A 200 2.63 -15.64 -0.69
C VAL A 200 3.12 -16.25 -2.00
N THR A 201 2.30 -17.09 -2.62
CA THR A 201 2.60 -17.66 -3.93
C THR A 201 1.49 -17.25 -4.90
N ASP A 202 1.79 -16.26 -5.72
CA ASP A 202 0.86 -15.73 -6.71
C ASP A 202 1.12 -16.27 -8.13
N THR A 203 0.13 -16.15 -8.99
CA THR A 203 0.29 -16.34 -10.43
C THR A 203 0.87 -15.06 -11.01
N THR A 204 2.03 -15.17 -11.66
CA THR A 204 2.69 -14.04 -12.31
C THR A 204 2.70 -14.22 -13.82
N ILE A 205 2.80 -13.12 -14.53
CA ILE A 205 2.82 -13.13 -15.98
C ILE A 205 3.89 -12.19 -16.53
N VAL A 206 4.59 -12.64 -17.55
CA VAL A 206 5.31 -11.80 -18.50
C VAL A 206 4.38 -11.56 -19.67
N ALA A 207 3.79 -10.38 -19.73
CA ALA A 207 2.83 -10.00 -20.75
C ALA A 207 3.54 -9.44 -22.00
N GLN A 208 2.94 -9.65 -23.18
CA GLN A 208 3.41 -9.22 -24.50
C GLN A 208 2.58 -8.00 -24.95
N PHE A 209 3.18 -6.82 -24.94
CA PHE A 209 2.57 -5.58 -25.41
C PHE A 209 2.97 -5.34 -26.84
N LYS A 210 2.03 -5.49 -27.78
CA LYS A 210 2.27 -5.39 -29.22
C LYS A 210 2.60 -3.94 -29.59
N VAL A 211 3.76 -3.72 -30.22
CA VAL A 211 4.21 -2.42 -30.69
C VAL A 211 3.39 -1.96 -31.88
N ASP A 212 2.93 -0.70 -31.85
CA ASP A 212 2.45 -0.02 -33.06
C ASP A 212 3.68 0.39 -33.91
N LYS A 213 3.97 -0.38 -34.93
CA LYS A 213 5.12 -0.15 -35.82
C LYS A 213 5.05 1.22 -36.50
N ASN A 214 3.87 1.82 -36.66
CA ASN A 214 3.74 3.16 -37.27
C ASN A 214 4.29 4.26 -36.34
N SER A 215 4.42 3.99 -35.06
CA SER A 215 4.93 4.95 -34.07
C SER A 215 6.45 5.09 -34.05
N THR A 216 7.18 4.20 -34.73
CA THR A 216 8.64 4.17 -34.69
C THR A 216 9.24 3.52 -35.93
N LYS A 217 10.41 4.01 -36.33
CA LYS A 217 11.25 3.35 -37.36
C LYS A 217 12.17 2.26 -36.81
N LEU A 218 12.19 2.12 -35.51
CA LEU A 218 13.11 1.19 -34.83
C LEU A 218 12.90 -0.27 -35.28
N PHE A 219 11.70 -0.62 -35.71
CA PHE A 219 11.31 -1.99 -36.07
C PHE A 219 10.85 -2.16 -37.54
N ASP A 220 11.17 -1.20 -38.44
CA ASP A 220 10.74 -1.24 -39.85
C ASP A 220 11.20 -2.52 -40.58
N ASN A 221 12.36 -3.08 -40.20
CA ASN A 221 12.92 -4.26 -40.82
C ASN A 221 12.46 -5.58 -40.16
N GLN A 222 11.51 -5.54 -39.23
CA GLN A 222 11.00 -6.73 -38.54
C GLN A 222 9.73 -7.21 -39.24
N GLU A 223 9.76 -8.42 -39.78
CA GLU A 223 8.60 -9.03 -40.43
C GLU A 223 7.55 -9.45 -39.40
N ASN A 224 8.00 -10.08 -38.32
CA ASN A 224 7.14 -10.53 -37.23
C ASN A 224 6.58 -9.37 -36.39
N ASP A 225 5.46 -9.60 -35.72
CA ASP A 225 4.95 -8.68 -34.72
C ASP A 225 5.98 -8.50 -33.60
N VAL A 226 6.16 -7.24 -33.19
CA VAL A 226 7.11 -6.86 -32.12
C VAL A 226 6.35 -6.63 -30.84
N TYR A 227 6.84 -7.24 -29.74
CA TYR A 227 6.23 -7.13 -28.43
C TYR A 227 7.25 -6.62 -27.40
N ILE A 228 6.84 -5.69 -26.57
CA ILE A 228 7.57 -5.28 -25.38
C ILE A 228 7.12 -6.18 -24.23
N LEU A 229 8.08 -6.82 -23.55
CA LEU A 229 7.78 -7.73 -22.44
C LEU A 229 7.77 -6.98 -21.12
N ALA A 230 6.67 -7.05 -20.37
CA ALA A 230 6.61 -6.54 -19.00
C ALA A 230 6.08 -7.62 -18.06
N TRP A 231 6.71 -7.72 -16.88
CA TRP A 231 6.36 -8.70 -15.85
C TRP A 231 5.54 -8.08 -14.74
N THR A 232 4.57 -8.82 -14.22
CA THR A 232 3.81 -8.43 -13.03
C THR A 232 3.47 -9.63 -12.15
N THR A 233 3.44 -9.40 -10.84
CA THR A 233 2.93 -10.33 -9.81
C THR A 233 1.43 -10.16 -9.57
N THR A 234 0.82 -9.15 -10.17
CA THR A 234 -0.59 -8.77 -9.98
C THR A 234 -1.29 -8.63 -11.34
N PRO A 235 -1.58 -9.73 -12.05
CA PRO A 235 -2.23 -9.69 -13.36
C PRO A 235 -3.56 -8.91 -13.38
N TRP A 236 -4.27 -8.82 -12.26
CA TRP A 236 -5.50 -8.05 -12.12
C TRP A 236 -5.32 -6.52 -12.33
N THR A 237 -4.08 -6.01 -12.28
CA THR A 237 -3.80 -4.59 -12.59
C THR A 237 -3.62 -4.32 -14.08
N LEU A 238 -3.41 -5.36 -14.90
CA LEU A 238 -3.17 -5.20 -16.34
C LEU A 238 -4.27 -4.47 -17.11
N PRO A 239 -5.58 -4.59 -16.78
CA PRO A 239 -6.61 -3.77 -17.40
C PRO A 239 -6.43 -2.27 -17.17
N SER A 240 -5.71 -1.89 -16.12
CA SER A 240 -5.42 -0.48 -15.76
C SER A 240 -4.07 0.01 -16.28
N ASN A 241 -3.40 -0.76 -17.15
CA ASN A 241 -2.18 -0.33 -17.82
C ASN A 241 -2.43 0.90 -18.69
N THR A 242 -1.58 1.92 -18.57
CA THR A 242 -1.60 3.09 -19.46
C THR A 242 -0.22 3.46 -20.00
N ALA A 243 0.86 2.86 -19.46
CA ALA A 243 2.21 3.02 -19.98
C ALA A 243 3.08 1.78 -19.74
N LEU A 244 4.23 1.74 -20.40
CA LEU A 244 5.35 0.86 -20.07
C LEU A 244 6.54 1.73 -19.70
N THR A 245 7.16 1.48 -18.54
CA THR A 245 8.28 2.28 -18.06
C THR A 245 9.60 1.55 -18.29
N VAL A 246 10.57 2.24 -18.89
CA VAL A 246 11.93 1.77 -19.16
C VAL A 246 12.97 2.61 -18.45
N GLY A 247 14.10 1.98 -18.08
CA GLY A 247 15.28 2.74 -17.63
C GLY A 247 16.04 3.28 -18.84
N PRO A 248 16.14 4.61 -19.05
CA PRO A 248 16.74 5.17 -20.28
C PRO A 248 18.16 4.71 -20.57
N ASN A 249 18.93 4.39 -19.53
CA ASN A 249 20.34 3.98 -19.62
C ASN A 249 20.53 2.46 -19.61
N ILE A 250 19.47 1.68 -19.40
CA ILE A 250 19.53 0.21 -19.42
C ILE A 250 19.71 -0.29 -20.85
N ASP A 251 20.48 -1.37 -20.99
CA ASP A 251 20.64 -2.08 -22.25
C ASP A 251 19.51 -3.09 -22.43
N TYR A 252 18.84 -3.02 -23.57
CA TYR A 252 17.78 -3.93 -23.99
C TYR A 252 18.21 -4.72 -25.22
N VAL A 253 17.63 -5.89 -25.40
CA VAL A 253 17.83 -6.74 -26.57
C VAL A 253 16.53 -6.94 -27.31
N VAL A 254 16.65 -7.00 -28.63
CA VAL A 254 15.58 -7.41 -29.55
C VAL A 254 15.85 -8.85 -29.92
N VAL A 255 14.89 -9.74 -29.64
CA VAL A 255 15.06 -11.19 -29.77
C VAL A 255 13.95 -11.76 -30.63
N GLU A 256 14.30 -12.48 -31.67
CA GLU A 256 13.35 -13.30 -32.43
C GLU A 256 13.21 -14.69 -31.81
N THR A 257 11.97 -15.17 -31.78
CA THR A 257 11.61 -16.48 -31.27
C THR A 257 10.17 -16.86 -31.64
N PHE A 258 9.65 -17.90 -31.01
CA PHE A 258 8.25 -18.31 -31.09
C PHE A 258 7.62 -18.29 -29.69
N ASN A 259 6.34 -17.95 -29.62
CA ASN A 259 5.61 -18.01 -28.36
C ASN A 259 5.45 -19.47 -27.92
N GLN A 260 5.73 -19.76 -26.64
CA GLN A 260 5.67 -21.14 -26.13
C GLN A 260 4.25 -21.72 -26.00
N TYR A 261 3.22 -20.90 -26.11
CA TYR A 261 1.80 -21.34 -25.99
C TYR A 261 1.11 -21.46 -27.34
N THR A 262 1.33 -20.47 -28.23
CA THR A 262 0.67 -20.40 -29.53
C THR A 262 1.55 -20.88 -30.67
N HIS A 263 2.86 -20.97 -30.46
CA HIS A 263 3.90 -21.29 -31.46
C HIS A 263 3.99 -20.27 -32.60
N GLU A 264 3.36 -19.12 -32.46
CA GLU A 264 3.47 -18.04 -33.44
C GLU A 264 4.86 -17.39 -33.39
N PRO A 265 5.43 -17.01 -34.56
CA PRO A 265 6.68 -16.26 -34.59
C PRO A 265 6.50 -14.86 -34.02
N ILE A 266 7.40 -14.47 -33.13
CA ILE A 266 7.37 -13.19 -32.43
C ILE A 266 8.75 -12.57 -32.35
N THR A 267 8.81 -11.25 -32.30
CA THR A 267 10.00 -10.50 -31.89
C THR A 267 9.72 -9.84 -30.54
N VAL A 268 10.59 -10.04 -29.57
CA VAL A 268 10.36 -9.51 -28.20
C VAL A 268 11.50 -8.60 -27.77
N VAL A 269 11.16 -7.62 -26.90
CA VAL A 269 12.10 -6.66 -26.31
C VAL A 269 12.10 -6.80 -24.80
N LEU A 270 13.29 -6.98 -24.20
CA LEU A 270 13.51 -7.04 -22.75
C LEU A 270 14.92 -6.59 -22.39
N ALA A 271 15.19 -6.33 -21.11
CA ALA A 271 16.53 -5.96 -20.68
C ALA A 271 17.54 -7.09 -20.89
N LYS A 272 18.71 -6.74 -21.46
CA LYS A 272 19.80 -7.69 -21.77
C LYS A 272 20.21 -8.51 -20.55
N ALA A 273 20.33 -7.88 -19.40
CA ALA A 273 20.72 -8.54 -18.14
C ALA A 273 19.73 -9.61 -17.67
N LEU A 274 18.47 -9.56 -18.13
CA LEU A 274 17.41 -10.48 -17.73
C LEU A 274 17.07 -11.53 -18.79
N LEU A 275 17.77 -11.51 -19.93
CA LEU A 275 17.54 -12.45 -21.02
C LEU A 275 17.60 -13.91 -20.53
N SER A 276 18.66 -14.29 -19.82
CA SER A 276 18.84 -15.66 -19.33
C SER A 276 17.82 -16.10 -18.28
N LYS A 277 17.19 -15.15 -17.57
CA LYS A 277 16.12 -15.43 -16.61
C LYS A 277 14.79 -15.71 -17.31
N GLN A 278 14.54 -15.06 -18.45
CA GLN A 278 13.30 -15.21 -19.20
C GLN A 278 13.37 -16.33 -20.24
N PHE A 279 14.51 -16.48 -20.91
CA PHE A 279 14.73 -17.51 -21.92
C PHE A 279 15.31 -18.79 -21.29
N THR A 280 14.58 -19.33 -20.33
CA THR A 280 14.83 -20.67 -19.74
C THR A 280 14.12 -21.75 -20.57
N LYS A 281 14.30 -23.04 -20.26
CA LYS A 281 13.53 -24.11 -20.93
C LYS A 281 12.05 -23.73 -21.08
N PRO A 282 11.44 -23.90 -22.28
CA PRO A 282 11.93 -24.67 -23.43
C PRO A 282 12.85 -23.93 -24.41
N TYR A 283 13.23 -22.67 -24.13
CA TYR A 283 14.04 -21.87 -25.07
C TYR A 283 15.51 -22.28 -25.12
N HIS A 284 16.14 -22.20 -26.31
CA HIS A 284 17.56 -22.34 -26.51
C HIS A 284 18.08 -21.34 -27.56
N LEU A 285 19.31 -20.89 -27.38
CA LEU A 285 19.95 -19.98 -28.34
C LEU A 285 20.20 -20.75 -29.64
N ALA A 286 19.69 -20.22 -30.75
CA ALA A 286 19.93 -20.81 -32.09
C ALA A 286 21.38 -20.61 -32.50
N GLU A 287 21.99 -21.66 -33.00
CA GLU A 287 23.38 -21.66 -33.52
C GLU A 287 23.39 -21.43 -35.04
N THR A 288 22.31 -21.82 -35.73
CA THR A 288 22.20 -21.75 -37.20
C THR A 288 20.84 -21.17 -37.61
N GLU A 289 20.72 -20.76 -38.89
CA GLU A 289 19.44 -20.34 -39.49
C GLU A 289 18.46 -21.51 -39.60
N GLU A 290 18.99 -22.73 -39.79
CA GLU A 290 18.19 -23.95 -39.87
C GLU A 290 17.41 -24.21 -38.56
N ASP A 291 17.96 -23.84 -37.41
CA ASP A 291 17.24 -23.95 -36.12
C ASP A 291 15.88 -23.24 -36.11
N PHE A 292 15.78 -22.13 -36.86
CA PHE A 292 14.51 -21.39 -37.01
C PHE A 292 13.63 -21.98 -38.10
N THR A 293 14.19 -22.32 -39.25
CA THR A 293 13.41 -22.83 -40.38
C THR A 293 12.85 -24.23 -40.12
N ASP A 294 13.54 -25.04 -39.36
CA ASP A 294 13.14 -26.41 -39.01
C ASP A 294 12.21 -26.47 -37.77
N TYR A 295 12.01 -25.34 -37.09
CA TYR A 295 11.11 -25.31 -35.96
C TYR A 295 9.64 -25.51 -36.38
N THR A 296 8.99 -26.44 -35.72
CA THR A 296 7.57 -26.75 -35.90
C THR A 296 6.85 -26.76 -34.56
N ALA A 297 5.57 -26.38 -34.56
CA ALA A 297 4.72 -26.42 -33.36
C ALA A 297 4.73 -27.83 -32.74
N GLY A 298 5.01 -27.88 -31.43
CA GLY A 298 5.12 -29.13 -30.67
C GLY A 298 6.57 -29.65 -30.49
N ASN A 299 7.58 -29.00 -31.07
CA ASN A 299 8.96 -29.27 -30.74
C ASN A 299 9.23 -29.01 -29.26
N LYS A 300 10.10 -29.88 -28.63
CA LYS A 300 10.42 -29.79 -27.19
C LYS A 300 11.24 -28.54 -26.83
N THR A 301 11.92 -27.97 -27.80
CA THR A 301 12.77 -26.79 -27.65
C THR A 301 12.35 -25.70 -28.62
N ILE A 302 12.46 -24.46 -28.23
CA ILE A 302 12.07 -23.28 -28.99
C ILE A 302 13.33 -22.46 -29.25
N PRO A 303 13.74 -22.23 -30.54
CA PRO A 303 14.91 -21.42 -30.82
C PRO A 303 14.67 -19.94 -30.55
N TYR A 304 15.72 -19.25 -30.13
CA TYR A 304 15.74 -17.79 -30.11
C TYR A 304 17.08 -17.25 -30.63
N ARG A 305 17.05 -16.03 -31.17
CA ARG A 305 18.27 -15.33 -31.57
C ARG A 305 18.17 -13.84 -31.18
N ILE A 306 19.31 -13.27 -30.79
CA ILE A 306 19.41 -11.82 -30.51
C ILE A 306 19.69 -11.12 -31.85
N ILE A 307 18.82 -10.23 -32.26
CA ILE A 307 18.96 -9.48 -33.51
C ILE A 307 19.84 -8.26 -33.29
N ARG A 308 19.61 -7.52 -32.20
CA ARG A 308 20.37 -6.32 -31.88
C ARG A 308 20.19 -5.90 -30.43
N GLU A 309 21.09 -5.02 -30.01
CA GLU A 309 21.02 -4.31 -28.72
C GLU A 309 20.59 -2.86 -28.94
N ILE A 310 19.83 -2.31 -27.99
CA ILE A 310 19.33 -0.94 -28.00
C ILE A 310 19.36 -0.36 -26.58
N LYS A 311 19.34 0.95 -26.46
CA LYS A 311 19.20 1.63 -25.16
C LYS A 311 17.74 1.90 -24.84
N GLY A 312 17.40 1.96 -23.55
CA GLY A 312 16.04 2.28 -23.13
C GLY A 312 15.54 3.62 -23.65
N LYS A 313 16.42 4.61 -23.77
CA LYS A 313 16.07 5.91 -24.39
C LYS A 313 15.53 5.79 -25.81
N ASP A 314 15.94 4.77 -26.57
CA ASP A 314 15.50 4.53 -27.94
C ASP A 314 14.09 3.94 -28.00
N LEU A 315 13.59 3.41 -26.87
CA LEU A 315 12.22 2.89 -26.71
C LEU A 315 11.22 3.97 -26.28
N VAL A 316 11.68 5.08 -25.68
CA VAL A 316 10.79 6.12 -25.16
C VAL A 316 9.97 6.75 -26.28
N GLY A 317 8.67 6.88 -26.04
CA GLY A 317 7.68 7.44 -27.02
C GLY A 317 7.10 6.41 -27.98
N ILE A 318 7.61 5.18 -28.03
CA ILE A 318 7.03 4.10 -28.83
C ILE A 318 5.64 3.79 -28.28
N ARG A 319 4.67 3.66 -29.18
CA ARG A 319 3.29 3.31 -28.84
C ARG A 319 3.07 1.80 -28.99
N TYR A 320 2.10 1.30 -28.25
CA TYR A 320 1.71 -0.12 -28.29
C TYR A 320 0.18 -0.26 -28.24
N GLU A 321 -0.33 -1.38 -28.74
CA GLU A 321 -1.74 -1.73 -28.62
C GLU A 321 -2.10 -2.02 -27.15
N GLN A 322 -3.24 -1.50 -26.70
CA GLN A 322 -3.73 -1.81 -25.36
C GLN A 322 -3.84 -3.31 -25.15
N LEU A 323 -3.25 -3.83 -24.06
CA LEU A 323 -3.18 -5.26 -23.78
C LEU A 323 -4.56 -5.88 -23.55
N LEU A 324 -5.38 -5.22 -22.73
CA LEU A 324 -6.76 -5.61 -22.42
C LEU A 324 -7.66 -4.38 -22.66
N PRO A 325 -8.30 -4.29 -23.84
CA PRO A 325 -9.09 -3.12 -24.23
C PRO A 325 -10.48 -3.12 -23.56
N TRP A 326 -10.50 -3.19 -22.23
CA TRP A 326 -11.73 -3.26 -21.44
C TRP A 326 -12.30 -1.89 -21.10
N ALA A 327 -11.46 -0.87 -21.04
CA ALA A 327 -11.83 0.51 -20.77
C ALA A 327 -10.77 1.47 -21.36
N LEU A 328 -11.12 2.73 -21.50
CA LEU A 328 -10.18 3.81 -21.84
C LEU A 328 -10.19 4.86 -20.73
N PRO A 329 -9.08 5.57 -20.50
CA PRO A 329 -9.09 6.73 -19.62
C PRO A 329 -10.16 7.73 -20.07
N TYR A 330 -10.94 8.27 -19.14
CA TYR A 330 -12.02 9.23 -19.45
C TYR A 330 -11.46 10.58 -19.93
N GLU A 331 -10.20 10.89 -19.64
CA GLU A 331 -9.50 12.09 -20.10
C GLU A 331 -8.17 11.72 -20.75
N ASN A 332 -7.78 12.47 -21.78
CA ASN A 332 -6.47 12.37 -22.45
C ASN A 332 -6.08 10.95 -22.91
N ALA A 333 -7.04 10.12 -23.29
CA ALA A 333 -6.81 8.73 -23.70
C ALA A 333 -5.76 8.60 -24.83
N ASP A 334 -5.63 9.60 -25.69
CA ASP A 334 -4.63 9.65 -26.76
C ASP A 334 -3.19 9.67 -26.26
N ASN A 335 -2.95 10.07 -25.01
CA ASN A 335 -1.64 10.05 -24.38
C ASN A 335 -1.33 8.74 -23.62
N ALA A 336 -2.27 7.80 -23.58
CA ALA A 336 -2.03 6.48 -23.00
C ALA A 336 -1.32 5.54 -23.99
N PHE A 337 -0.89 4.39 -23.50
CA PHE A 337 -0.33 3.27 -24.26
C PHE A 337 0.97 3.61 -25.01
N GLN A 338 1.90 4.21 -24.29
CA GLN A 338 3.23 4.53 -24.78
C GLN A 338 4.32 4.17 -23.77
N VAL A 339 5.55 4.04 -24.28
CA VAL A 339 6.75 3.78 -23.45
C VAL A 339 7.24 5.10 -22.87
N ILE A 340 7.45 5.14 -21.56
CA ILE A 340 7.93 6.32 -20.82
C ILE A 340 9.22 6.03 -20.07
N PRO A 341 10.05 7.03 -19.75
CA PRO A 341 11.25 6.84 -18.94
C PRO A 341 10.90 6.78 -17.45
N GLY A 342 11.67 5.99 -16.68
CA GLY A 342 11.60 5.96 -15.21
C GLY A 342 12.94 5.64 -14.59
N ASP A 343 13.18 6.25 -13.43
CA ASP A 343 14.43 6.13 -12.66
C ASP A 343 14.44 4.92 -11.69
N PHE A 344 13.27 4.34 -11.43
CA PHE A 344 13.09 3.22 -10.51
C PHE A 344 13.19 1.84 -11.16
N VAL A 345 13.32 1.78 -12.50
CA VAL A 345 13.43 0.52 -13.23
C VAL A 345 14.75 -0.18 -12.91
N THR A 346 14.67 -1.44 -12.49
CA THR A 346 15.83 -2.28 -12.15
C THR A 346 15.99 -3.44 -13.12
N THR A 347 17.16 -4.08 -13.06
CA THR A 347 17.46 -5.32 -13.80
C THR A 347 17.71 -6.50 -12.84
N GLU A 348 17.13 -6.45 -11.66
CA GLU A 348 17.25 -7.52 -10.66
C GLU A 348 16.28 -8.65 -10.94
N ASP A 349 15.01 -8.33 -11.24
CA ASP A 349 13.96 -9.29 -11.56
C ASP A 349 13.06 -8.79 -12.70
N GLY A 350 12.16 -9.65 -13.17
CA GLY A 350 11.21 -9.36 -14.24
C GLY A 350 11.86 -9.29 -15.60
N THR A 351 11.54 -8.26 -16.38
CA THR A 351 11.98 -8.05 -17.76
C THR A 351 12.80 -6.78 -17.95
N GLY A 352 12.98 -5.96 -16.87
CA GLY A 352 13.58 -4.63 -16.95
C GLY A 352 12.69 -3.60 -17.65
N ILE A 353 11.41 -3.90 -17.83
CA ILE A 353 10.36 -3.02 -18.31
C ILE A 353 9.18 -3.18 -17.38
N VAL A 354 8.69 -2.07 -16.82
CA VAL A 354 7.63 -2.08 -15.82
C VAL A 354 6.28 -1.80 -16.49
N HIS A 355 5.32 -2.70 -16.25
CA HIS A 355 3.91 -2.44 -16.51
C HIS A 355 3.44 -1.32 -15.58
N THR A 356 3.03 -0.19 -16.17
CA THR A 356 2.69 1.02 -15.41
C THR A 356 1.18 1.20 -15.32
N ALA A 357 0.67 1.13 -14.09
CA ALA A 357 -0.74 1.35 -13.76
C ALA A 357 -0.85 2.48 -12.72
N PRO A 358 -0.96 3.75 -13.16
CA PRO A 358 -0.90 4.93 -12.30
C PRO A 358 -2.00 5.02 -11.23
N THR A 359 -3.04 4.21 -11.34
CA THR A 359 -4.11 4.10 -10.33
C THR A 359 -3.73 3.22 -9.15
N PHE A 360 -2.68 2.40 -9.26
CA PHE A 360 -2.30 1.39 -8.27
C PHE A 360 -0.85 1.51 -7.76
N GLY A 361 0.09 2.02 -8.55
CA GLY A 361 1.48 2.20 -8.15
C GLY A 361 1.83 3.66 -7.84
N ALA A 362 2.52 3.94 -6.72
CA ALA A 362 2.95 5.30 -6.38
C ALA A 362 4.03 5.82 -7.34
N ASP A 363 5.03 4.99 -7.64
CA ASP A 363 6.06 5.32 -8.64
C ASP A 363 5.45 5.41 -10.04
N ASP A 364 4.51 4.51 -10.39
CA ASP A 364 3.76 4.54 -11.63
C ASP A 364 3.02 5.87 -11.81
N ALA A 365 2.32 6.33 -10.75
CA ALA A 365 1.60 7.60 -10.78
C ALA A 365 2.53 8.80 -10.96
N ARG A 366 3.73 8.78 -10.34
CA ARG A 366 4.74 9.82 -10.47
C ARG A 366 5.26 9.92 -11.89
N VAL A 367 5.79 8.83 -12.43
CA VAL A 367 6.41 8.85 -13.78
C VAL A 367 5.37 9.08 -14.89
N ALA A 368 4.17 8.55 -14.74
CA ALA A 368 3.08 8.80 -15.67
C ALA A 368 2.67 10.28 -15.69
N LYS A 369 2.56 10.91 -14.52
CA LYS A 369 2.29 12.35 -14.39
C LYS A 369 3.39 13.18 -15.07
N ASP A 370 4.65 12.86 -14.82
CA ASP A 370 5.80 13.57 -15.41
C ASP A 370 5.83 13.44 -16.94
N ALA A 371 5.39 12.29 -17.46
CA ALA A 371 5.28 12.02 -18.89
C ALA A 371 3.95 12.47 -19.53
N GLY A 372 3.01 13.02 -18.75
CA GLY A 372 1.69 13.43 -19.24
C GLY A 372 0.75 12.26 -19.61
N VAL A 373 1.03 11.06 -19.10
CA VAL A 373 0.21 9.86 -19.34
C VAL A 373 -0.94 9.82 -18.32
N PRO A 374 -2.21 9.65 -18.76
CA PRO A 374 -3.35 9.62 -17.87
C PRO A 374 -3.42 8.32 -17.06
N PRO A 375 -3.94 8.35 -15.82
CA PRO A 375 -4.33 7.15 -15.11
C PRO A 375 -5.57 6.50 -15.75
N MET A 376 -5.73 5.19 -15.63
CA MET A 376 -6.94 4.48 -16.07
C MET A 376 -8.08 4.75 -15.08
N LEU A 377 -8.82 5.82 -15.34
CA LEU A 377 -10.04 6.19 -14.64
C LEU A 377 -11.20 6.19 -15.61
N VAL A 378 -12.34 5.70 -15.16
CA VAL A 378 -13.62 5.73 -15.89
C VAL A 378 -14.63 6.54 -15.11
N LEU A 379 -15.70 6.98 -15.75
CA LEU A 379 -16.80 7.67 -15.07
C LEU A 379 -17.80 6.65 -14.52
N ASP A 380 -18.17 6.82 -13.26
CA ASP A 380 -19.29 6.09 -12.66
C ASP A 380 -20.65 6.65 -13.09
N ASP A 381 -21.74 6.04 -12.65
CA ASP A 381 -23.12 6.47 -12.96
C ASP A 381 -23.45 7.90 -12.46
N HIS A 382 -22.64 8.46 -11.60
CA HIS A 382 -22.75 9.82 -11.07
C HIS A 382 -21.80 10.82 -11.73
N GLY A 383 -21.02 10.36 -12.72
CA GLY A 383 -20.03 11.19 -13.40
C GLY A 383 -18.74 11.42 -12.63
N ASN A 384 -18.46 10.65 -11.56
CA ASN A 384 -17.20 10.73 -10.85
C ASN A 384 -16.14 9.85 -11.50
N ALA A 385 -14.91 10.36 -11.54
CA ALA A 385 -13.77 9.59 -12.03
C ALA A 385 -13.33 8.54 -10.98
N VAL A 386 -13.46 7.26 -11.33
CA VAL A 386 -13.15 6.12 -10.45
C VAL A 386 -12.17 5.15 -11.12
N PRO A 387 -11.31 4.44 -10.35
CA PRO A 387 -10.48 3.38 -10.88
C PRO A 387 -11.32 2.16 -11.28
N LEU A 388 -10.72 1.23 -12.03
CA LEU A 388 -11.41 0.00 -12.45
C LEU A 388 -11.67 -0.99 -11.30
N VAL A 389 -11.13 -0.74 -10.12
CA VAL A 389 -11.36 -1.54 -8.90
C VAL A 389 -11.94 -0.64 -7.82
N ASP A 390 -13.08 -1.05 -7.23
CA ASP A 390 -13.77 -0.32 -6.18
C ASP A 390 -13.08 -0.45 -4.80
N LEU A 391 -13.59 0.27 -3.80
CA LEU A 391 -13.05 0.24 -2.44
C LEU A 391 -13.27 -1.11 -1.72
N GLN A 392 -14.14 -1.96 -2.23
CA GLN A 392 -14.33 -3.32 -1.75
C GLN A 392 -13.34 -4.32 -2.39
N GLY A 393 -12.54 -3.86 -3.35
CA GLY A 393 -11.60 -4.70 -4.09
C GLY A 393 -12.24 -5.48 -5.23
N ARG A 394 -13.35 -4.97 -5.82
CA ARG A 394 -14.05 -5.57 -6.95
C ARG A 394 -13.85 -4.75 -8.21
N PHE A 395 -13.77 -5.41 -9.33
CA PHE A 395 -13.87 -4.74 -10.61
C PHE A 395 -15.23 -4.03 -10.76
N VAL A 396 -15.18 -2.80 -11.30
CA VAL A 396 -16.42 -2.06 -11.61
C VAL A 396 -17.32 -2.84 -12.57
N ALA A 397 -18.63 -2.69 -12.39
CA ALA A 397 -19.62 -3.48 -13.13
C ALA A 397 -19.59 -3.24 -14.67
N SER A 398 -19.05 -2.12 -15.11
CA SER A 398 -18.93 -1.76 -16.53
C SER A 398 -17.87 -2.57 -17.30
N LEU A 399 -17.01 -3.34 -16.63
CA LEU A 399 -16.05 -4.19 -17.30
C LEU A 399 -16.71 -5.38 -18.02
N PRO A 400 -16.02 -6.04 -18.98
CA PRO A 400 -16.59 -7.11 -19.79
C PRO A 400 -17.26 -8.20 -18.95
N LYS A 401 -18.30 -8.82 -19.52
CA LYS A 401 -19.05 -9.90 -18.89
C LYS A 401 -18.10 -11.02 -18.44
N GLY A 402 -18.20 -11.37 -17.17
CA GLY A 402 -17.35 -12.37 -16.54
C GLY A 402 -16.24 -11.80 -15.65
N TYR A 403 -15.95 -10.48 -15.72
CA TYR A 403 -15.00 -9.80 -14.85
C TYR A 403 -15.67 -8.74 -13.97
N GLY A 404 -16.61 -7.95 -14.52
CA GLY A 404 -17.34 -6.94 -13.75
C GLY A 404 -17.98 -7.50 -12.49
N GLY A 405 -17.74 -6.84 -11.35
CA GLY A 405 -18.24 -7.24 -10.03
C GLY A 405 -17.42 -8.32 -9.30
N LYS A 406 -16.44 -8.98 -9.96
CA LYS A 406 -15.57 -9.95 -9.29
C LYS A 406 -14.56 -9.27 -8.38
N PHE A 407 -14.25 -9.90 -7.24
CA PHE A 407 -13.11 -9.50 -6.44
C PHE A 407 -11.79 -9.82 -7.16
N VAL A 408 -10.85 -8.89 -7.09
CA VAL A 408 -9.53 -9.04 -7.74
C VAL A 408 -8.63 -10.05 -7.05
N LYS A 409 -8.90 -10.35 -5.78
CA LYS A 409 -8.21 -11.38 -4.98
C LYS A 409 -9.22 -12.31 -4.33
N ASN A 410 -8.88 -13.61 -4.27
CA ASN A 410 -9.75 -14.63 -3.67
C ASN A 410 -9.95 -14.42 -2.17
N GLU A 411 -8.99 -13.81 -1.49
CA GLU A 411 -9.00 -13.52 -0.06
C GLU A 411 -10.05 -12.48 0.35
N TYR A 412 -10.67 -11.80 -0.61
CA TYR A 412 -11.74 -10.83 -0.34
C TYR A 412 -13.13 -11.45 -0.30
N TYR A 413 -13.28 -12.68 -0.81
CA TYR A 413 -14.53 -13.43 -0.68
C TYR A 413 -14.72 -13.92 0.76
N ASP A 414 -15.98 -14.14 1.13
CA ASP A 414 -16.29 -14.82 2.38
C ASP A 414 -15.84 -16.29 2.32
N GLU A 415 -15.67 -16.90 3.49
CA GLU A 415 -15.20 -18.28 3.60
C GLU A 415 -16.07 -19.25 2.78
N GLY A 416 -15.44 -20.03 1.92
CA GLY A 416 -16.11 -20.99 1.05
C GLY A 416 -16.80 -20.39 -0.19
N GLN A 417 -16.74 -19.08 -0.44
CA GLN A 417 -17.36 -18.42 -1.61
C GLN A 417 -16.35 -18.09 -2.72
N ALA A 418 -15.05 -18.19 -2.44
CA ALA A 418 -14.02 -17.92 -3.43
C ALA A 418 -14.13 -18.85 -4.64
N PRO A 419 -14.02 -18.35 -5.88
CA PRO A 419 -14.00 -19.17 -7.08
C PRO A 419 -12.74 -20.07 -7.12
N GLU A 420 -12.81 -21.19 -7.82
CA GLU A 420 -11.67 -22.09 -8.02
C GLU A 420 -10.48 -21.38 -8.69
N LYS A 421 -10.77 -20.54 -9.67
CA LYS A 421 -9.76 -19.73 -10.36
C LYS A 421 -9.85 -18.28 -9.91
N SER A 422 -8.74 -17.74 -9.44
CA SER A 422 -8.64 -16.30 -9.16
C SER A 422 -8.67 -15.48 -10.46
N VAL A 423 -8.99 -14.21 -10.36
CA VAL A 423 -8.94 -13.26 -11.48
C VAL A 423 -7.56 -13.24 -12.13
N ASP A 424 -6.48 -13.33 -11.36
CA ASP A 424 -5.11 -13.40 -11.89
C ASP A 424 -4.92 -14.61 -12.81
N VAL A 425 -5.46 -15.77 -12.44
CA VAL A 425 -5.40 -16.99 -13.25
C VAL A 425 -6.27 -16.87 -14.51
N GLU A 426 -7.47 -16.30 -14.39
CA GLU A 426 -8.36 -16.10 -15.54
C GLU A 426 -7.74 -15.16 -16.59
N ILE A 427 -7.15 -14.04 -16.14
CA ILE A 427 -6.45 -13.10 -17.03
C ILE A 427 -5.23 -13.77 -17.68
N ALA A 428 -4.47 -14.55 -16.92
CA ALA A 428 -3.33 -15.27 -17.48
C ALA A 428 -3.74 -16.28 -18.55
N ILE A 429 -4.86 -16.99 -18.38
CA ILE A 429 -5.41 -17.91 -19.39
C ILE A 429 -5.83 -17.13 -20.64
N LEU A 430 -6.59 -16.06 -20.47
CA LEU A 430 -7.03 -15.21 -21.58
C LEU A 430 -5.85 -14.69 -22.41
N LEU A 431 -4.82 -14.19 -21.75
CA LEU A 431 -3.64 -13.66 -22.45
C LEU A 431 -2.81 -14.75 -23.15
N LYS A 432 -2.78 -15.99 -22.63
CA LYS A 432 -2.17 -17.13 -23.33
C LYS A 432 -2.91 -17.44 -24.64
N GLU A 433 -4.22 -17.49 -24.60
CA GLU A 433 -5.06 -17.79 -25.76
C GLU A 433 -4.96 -16.70 -26.86
N GLN A 434 -4.68 -15.47 -26.47
CA GLN A 434 -4.59 -14.31 -27.37
C GLN A 434 -3.17 -14.01 -27.89
N ASN A 435 -2.18 -14.89 -27.67
CA ASN A 435 -0.77 -14.62 -27.95
C ASN A 435 -0.24 -13.34 -27.27
N ARG A 436 -0.71 -13.06 -26.05
CA ARG A 436 -0.34 -11.88 -25.26
C ARG A 436 0.37 -12.23 -23.94
N ALA A 437 0.70 -13.50 -23.72
CA ALA A 437 1.51 -13.98 -22.61
C ALA A 437 2.79 -14.65 -23.14
N PHE A 438 3.96 -14.18 -22.70
CA PHE A 438 5.24 -14.81 -22.98
C PHE A 438 5.54 -15.94 -22.00
N LYS A 439 5.28 -15.70 -20.69
CA LYS A 439 5.52 -16.67 -19.63
C LYS A 439 4.50 -16.50 -18.50
N VAL A 440 4.00 -17.60 -17.98
CA VAL A 440 3.12 -17.63 -16.78
C VAL A 440 3.66 -18.65 -15.81
N GLU A 441 3.91 -18.23 -14.57
CA GLU A 441 4.46 -19.10 -13.55
C GLU A 441 3.92 -18.78 -12.17
N LYS A 442 4.11 -19.69 -11.21
CA LYS A 442 3.89 -19.41 -9.79
C LYS A 442 5.16 -18.80 -9.21
N TYR A 443 5.01 -17.68 -8.53
CA TYR A 443 6.13 -16.94 -7.96
C TYR A 443 5.89 -16.69 -6.47
N LYS A 444 6.88 -17.03 -5.67
CA LYS A 444 6.85 -16.83 -4.22
C LYS A 444 7.51 -15.50 -3.88
N HIS A 445 6.77 -14.61 -3.25
CA HIS A 445 7.25 -13.28 -2.89
C HIS A 445 6.66 -12.80 -1.58
N SER A 446 7.25 -11.75 -1.02
CA SER A 446 6.76 -11.07 0.18
C SER A 446 5.65 -10.10 -0.20
N TYR A 447 4.49 -10.20 0.44
CA TYR A 447 3.32 -9.37 0.17
C TYR A 447 2.76 -8.77 1.45
N PRO A 448 2.38 -7.46 1.47
CA PRO A 448 1.86 -6.82 2.66
C PRO A 448 0.45 -7.29 3.01
N HIS A 449 0.21 -7.55 4.29
CA HIS A 449 -1.08 -7.89 4.87
C HIS A 449 -1.52 -6.83 5.86
N CYS A 450 -2.81 -6.55 5.90
CA CYS A 450 -3.35 -5.64 6.89
C CYS A 450 -3.28 -6.26 8.28
N TRP A 451 -2.59 -5.62 9.21
CA TRP A 451 -2.40 -6.11 10.58
C TRP A 451 -3.71 -6.28 11.37
N LEU A 452 -4.77 -5.56 10.98
CA LEU A 452 -6.09 -5.65 11.60
C LEU A 452 -6.93 -6.80 11.07
N SER A 453 -6.88 -7.07 9.76
CA SER A 453 -7.71 -8.07 9.11
C SER A 453 -6.97 -9.35 8.79
N LEU A 454 -5.63 -9.36 8.87
CA LEU A 454 -4.72 -10.46 8.48
C LEU A 454 -4.91 -10.92 7.02
N ILE A 455 -5.53 -10.09 6.20
CA ILE A 455 -5.80 -10.34 4.78
C ILE A 455 -4.90 -9.46 3.93
N HIS A 456 -4.60 -9.89 2.71
CA HIS A 456 -3.83 -9.15 1.72
C HIS A 456 -4.27 -7.68 1.65
N ILE A 457 -3.30 -6.78 1.60
CA ILE A 457 -3.56 -5.38 1.27
C ILE A 457 -3.71 -5.32 -0.25
N SER A 458 -4.81 -4.80 -0.76
CA SER A 458 -4.86 -4.44 -2.17
C SER A 458 -3.84 -3.32 -2.41
N GLU A 459 -3.16 -3.39 -3.54
CA GLU A 459 -2.27 -2.31 -3.94
C GLU A 459 -2.99 -0.96 -3.97
N PRO A 460 -2.24 0.16 -3.88
CA PRO A 460 -2.79 1.45 -3.51
C PRO A 460 -3.92 1.89 -4.44
N THR A 461 -5.05 2.22 -3.86
CA THR A 461 -6.14 2.87 -4.56
C THR A 461 -6.03 4.39 -4.43
N ARG A 462 -6.43 5.11 -5.48
CA ARG A 462 -6.43 6.57 -5.47
C ARG A 462 -7.45 7.07 -4.44
N ARG A 463 -6.98 7.78 -3.40
CA ARG A 463 -7.84 8.46 -2.43
C ARG A 463 -7.66 9.97 -2.51
N TYR A 464 -8.72 10.69 -2.16
CA TYR A 464 -8.60 12.11 -1.81
C TYR A 464 -7.73 12.20 -0.56
N ALA A 465 -6.56 12.83 -0.68
CA ALA A 465 -5.74 13.22 0.44
C ALA A 465 -5.91 14.73 0.68
N ILE A 466 -5.99 15.10 1.95
CA ILE A 466 -5.80 16.48 2.40
C ILE A 466 -4.33 16.51 2.84
N SER A 467 -3.49 17.16 2.10
CA SER A 467 -2.08 17.38 2.44
C SER A 467 -1.84 18.84 2.81
#